data_7aab80f261233a22bb6bb605e4906085
#
_entry.id   7aab80f261233a22bb6bb605e4906085
#
_cell.length_a   1.000
_cell.length_b   1.000
_cell.length_c   1.000
_cell.angle_alpha   90.00
_cell.angle_beta   90.00
_cell.angle_gamma   90.00
#
_symmetry.space_group_name_H-M   'P 1'
#
loop_
_entity.id
_entity.type
_entity.pdbx_description
1 polymer ?
#
loop_
_entity_poly.entity_id
_entity_poly.type
_entity_poly.pdbx_seq_one_letter_code
_entity_poly.pdbx_strand_id
1 'polypeptide(L)'
;MKIFRILRITTIFIAAFTFTACTTTSHQQETEDYLSRIQTHKENGVSVSASVLSDNESLQVYGVPLARKGIQPVWIEVENNDDIAYWLMSPGLDPNFFPASEAAEAFSLLSGNVEKRKLEEKFARLAFKNPIPPGTKISGFVLTNLDHGVKMVQLDLVASGRLKTFSFMSVVPGFQADYHTKDVFGKQLYSTDEIINFIDDNEFRMALENLPCFVTNKNATRNGDPLNLVIIGGLDDAFPALVMLGLRPTEVTWSGSVMKMITSTISGERYRYAPVSPLYLFGRSQDLALQKARDNIHQRNHLRLWKSSMRYHGQPVWVGQISRDIGSRLTIHSPYLTTHKIDPDVDEALNALMEDMAYSQNLKKIALVKGVGAAPRNAPRQNLTTDPYYTQGHRGVMFFDPRPTSIADIEFLDWEGLPGGIIKASTKEQR
;
A
#
# COMPACT_ATOMS: atom_id res chain seq x y z
N MET A 1 81.06 -17.69 23.39
CA MET A 1 80.22 -16.47 23.36
C MET A 1 78.85 -16.91 23.03
N LYS A 2 77.97 -16.80 24.00
CA LYS A 2 76.63 -17.47 24.02
C LYS A 2 75.59 -16.57 23.42
N ILE A 3 74.85 -17.10 22.44
CA ILE A 3 73.70 -16.49 21.80
C ILE A 3 72.45 -16.92 22.58
N PHE A 4 71.76 -15.98 23.23
CA PHE A 4 70.47 -16.23 23.88
C PHE A 4 69.36 -16.10 22.82
N ARG A 5 68.66 -17.18 22.56
CA ARG A 5 67.37 -17.20 21.86
C ARG A 5 66.24 -16.81 22.82
N ILE A 6 65.54 -15.75 22.56
CA ILE A 6 64.30 -15.41 23.28
C ILE A 6 63.16 -16.01 22.46
N LEU A 7 62.48 -17.00 23.05
CA LEU A 7 61.27 -17.59 22.49
C LEU A 7 60.09 -16.79 23.01
N ARG A 8 59.45 -16.07 22.14
CA ARG A 8 58.17 -15.40 22.49
C ARG A 8 57.03 -16.42 22.33
N ILE A 9 56.44 -16.82 23.43
CA ILE A 9 55.21 -17.61 23.48
C ILE A 9 54.05 -16.62 23.29
N THR A 10 53.38 -16.72 22.17
CA THR A 10 52.15 -15.97 21.89
C THR A 10 51.00 -16.79 22.46
N THR A 11 50.47 -16.37 23.56
CA THR A 11 49.27 -16.98 24.20
C THR A 11 48.04 -16.52 23.41
N ILE A 12 47.47 -17.44 22.62
CA ILE A 12 46.18 -17.22 21.94
C ILE A 12 45.08 -17.39 22.96
N PHE A 13 44.45 -16.29 23.37
CA PHE A 13 43.20 -16.32 24.13
C PHE A 13 42.06 -16.74 23.19
N ILE A 14 41.63 -17.99 23.26
CA ILE A 14 40.40 -18.47 22.69
C ILE A 14 39.30 -18.05 23.65
N ALA A 15 38.64 -16.94 23.37
CA ALA A 15 37.39 -16.57 24.04
C ALA A 15 36.29 -17.51 23.52
N ALA A 16 35.95 -18.52 24.36
CA ALA A 16 34.79 -19.35 24.15
C ALA A 16 33.53 -18.47 24.34
N PHE A 17 32.95 -17.98 23.29
CA PHE A 17 31.60 -17.43 23.29
C PHE A 17 30.63 -18.60 23.51
N THR A 18 30.20 -18.78 24.74
CA THR A 18 29.03 -19.59 25.05
C THR A 18 27.81 -18.86 24.45
N PHE A 19 27.38 -19.30 23.27
CA PHE A 19 26.05 -18.98 22.77
C PHE A 19 25.03 -19.58 23.75
N THR A 20 24.54 -18.79 24.68
CA THR A 20 23.24 -19.03 25.30
C THR A 20 22.25 -18.93 24.17
N ALA A 21 21.80 -20.06 23.63
CA ALA A 21 20.64 -20.15 22.79
C ALA A 21 19.47 -19.60 23.61
N CYS A 22 19.17 -18.29 23.42
CA CYS A 22 17.84 -17.83 23.69
C CYS A 22 16.92 -18.69 22.82
N THR A 23 16.23 -19.62 23.44
CA THR A 23 15.03 -20.19 22.85
C THR A 23 14.11 -19.00 22.56
N THR A 24 14.19 -18.51 21.34
CA THR A 24 13.09 -17.77 20.77
C THR A 24 11.91 -18.73 20.88
N THR A 25 11.04 -18.48 21.85
CA THR A 25 9.66 -18.91 21.78
C THR A 25 9.17 -18.41 20.43
N SER A 26 9.23 -19.30 19.43
CA SER A 26 8.41 -19.15 18.24
C SER A 26 7.01 -19.02 18.84
N HIS A 27 6.43 -17.81 18.77
CA HIS A 27 5.00 -17.71 18.78
C HIS A 27 4.59 -18.66 17.66
N GLN A 28 4.14 -19.85 18.01
CA GLN A 28 3.24 -20.65 17.20
C GLN A 28 2.03 -19.73 17.03
N GLN A 29 2.10 -18.88 16.00
CA GLN A 29 0.94 -18.27 15.43
C GLN A 29 0.12 -19.48 15.00
N GLU A 30 -0.95 -19.76 15.76
CA GLU A 30 -1.96 -20.75 15.37
C GLU A 30 -2.18 -20.51 13.89
N THR A 31 -2.00 -21.55 13.09
CA THR A 31 -2.27 -21.52 11.65
C THR A 31 -3.77 -21.35 11.51
N GLU A 32 -4.22 -20.09 11.59
CA GLU A 32 -5.58 -19.75 11.19
C GLU A 32 -5.69 -20.14 9.72
N ASP A 33 -6.50 -21.13 9.45
CA ASP A 33 -6.86 -21.54 8.10
C ASP A 33 -7.36 -20.31 7.32
N TYR A 34 -7.01 -20.17 6.04
CA TYR A 34 -7.48 -19.07 5.19
C TYR A 34 -9.01 -18.93 5.23
N LEU A 35 -9.74 -20.01 5.51
CA LEU A 35 -11.20 -20.00 5.67
C LEU A 35 -11.68 -19.18 6.89
N SER A 36 -10.87 -19.08 7.95
CA SER A 36 -11.20 -18.27 9.12
C SER A 36 -11.05 -16.76 8.86
N ARG A 37 -10.34 -16.39 7.80
CA ARG A 37 -10.08 -15.00 7.39
C ARG A 37 -10.95 -14.55 6.22
N ILE A 38 -11.97 -15.30 5.85
CA ILE A 38 -12.89 -14.93 4.77
C ILE A 38 -13.58 -13.62 5.10
N GLN A 39 -13.50 -12.69 4.18
CA GLN A 39 -14.28 -11.45 4.18
C GLN A 39 -15.40 -11.59 3.14
N THR A 40 -16.60 -11.08 3.45
CA THR A 40 -17.75 -11.17 2.56
C THR A 40 -18.40 -9.81 2.39
N HIS A 41 -18.60 -9.39 1.16
CA HIS A 41 -19.35 -8.20 0.79
C HIS A 41 -20.57 -8.60 -0.06
N LYS A 42 -21.66 -7.80 0.06
CA LYS A 42 -22.91 -8.06 -0.67
C LYS A 42 -23.41 -6.80 -1.34
N GLU A 43 -23.81 -6.93 -2.58
CA GLU A 43 -24.41 -5.84 -3.35
C GLU A 43 -25.52 -6.40 -4.27
N ASN A 44 -26.74 -5.88 -4.11
CA ASN A 44 -27.86 -6.10 -5.05
C ASN A 44 -27.96 -7.54 -5.60
N GLY A 45 -28.19 -8.53 -4.72
CA GLY A 45 -28.37 -9.92 -5.12
C GLY A 45 -27.09 -10.72 -5.35
N VAL A 46 -25.90 -10.11 -5.29
CA VAL A 46 -24.63 -10.80 -5.40
C VAL A 46 -23.87 -10.73 -4.07
N SER A 47 -23.36 -11.88 -3.62
CA SER A 47 -22.48 -11.98 -2.47
C SER A 47 -21.12 -12.49 -2.93
N VAL A 48 -20.07 -11.79 -2.55
CA VAL A 48 -18.69 -12.14 -2.87
C VAL A 48 -17.89 -12.32 -1.60
N SER A 49 -17.17 -13.42 -1.53
CA SER A 49 -16.26 -13.74 -0.43
C SER A 49 -14.86 -13.94 -0.95
N ALA A 50 -13.85 -13.44 -0.21
CA ALA A 50 -12.47 -13.61 -0.58
C ALA A 50 -11.57 -13.89 0.63
N SER A 51 -10.49 -14.63 0.39
CA SER A 51 -9.40 -14.84 1.35
C SER A 51 -8.08 -15.05 0.62
N VAL A 52 -7.00 -14.50 1.16
CA VAL A 52 -5.65 -14.61 0.60
C VAL A 52 -4.88 -15.69 1.36
N LEU A 53 -4.25 -16.61 0.64
CA LEU A 53 -3.48 -17.69 1.24
C LEU A 53 -2.06 -17.24 1.59
N SER A 54 -1.58 -17.67 2.75
CA SER A 54 -0.17 -17.63 3.11
C SER A 54 0.64 -18.67 2.34
N ASP A 55 1.97 -18.59 2.42
CA ASP A 55 2.89 -19.54 1.77
C ASP A 55 2.61 -20.98 2.22
N ASN A 56 2.41 -21.20 3.52
CA ASN A 56 2.15 -22.52 4.10
C ASN A 56 0.78 -23.07 3.66
N GLU A 57 -0.26 -22.26 3.67
CA GLU A 57 -1.59 -22.64 3.21
C GLU A 57 -1.58 -22.96 1.71
N SER A 58 -0.87 -22.18 0.92
CA SER A 58 -0.68 -22.40 -0.50
C SER A 58 -0.01 -23.75 -0.77
N LEU A 59 1.03 -24.09 0.01
CA LEU A 59 1.72 -25.38 -0.07
C LEU A 59 0.78 -26.54 0.31
N GLN A 60 -0.04 -26.39 1.33
CA GLN A 60 -1.03 -27.41 1.73
C GLN A 60 -2.07 -27.66 0.65
N VAL A 61 -2.62 -26.60 0.06
CA VAL A 61 -3.67 -26.68 -0.97
C VAL A 61 -3.11 -27.23 -2.28
N TYR A 62 -2.00 -26.72 -2.76
CA TYR A 62 -1.46 -27.06 -4.08
C TYR A 62 -0.45 -28.22 -4.06
N GLY A 63 0.22 -28.46 -2.92
CA GLY A 63 1.27 -29.47 -2.78
C GLY A 63 2.62 -29.06 -3.38
N VAL A 64 2.73 -27.81 -3.84
CA VAL A 64 3.96 -27.22 -4.39
C VAL A 64 4.19 -25.83 -3.81
N PRO A 65 5.44 -25.39 -3.65
CA PRO A 65 5.77 -24.12 -2.97
C PRO A 65 5.57 -22.91 -3.92
N LEU A 66 4.31 -22.51 -4.14
CA LEU A 66 3.93 -21.43 -5.07
C LEU A 66 4.69 -20.13 -4.82
N ALA A 67 4.88 -19.76 -3.56
CA ALA A 67 5.59 -18.53 -3.16
C ALA A 67 7.04 -18.47 -3.70
N ARG A 68 7.72 -19.62 -3.89
CA ARG A 68 9.06 -19.66 -4.50
C ARG A 68 9.08 -19.20 -5.96
N LYS A 69 7.92 -19.20 -6.61
CA LYS A 69 7.75 -18.70 -7.98
C LYS A 69 7.01 -17.36 -8.01
N GLY A 70 6.85 -16.71 -6.85
CA GLY A 70 6.16 -15.43 -6.76
C GLY A 70 4.65 -15.53 -6.96
N ILE A 71 4.05 -16.73 -6.76
CA ILE A 71 2.63 -16.98 -6.97
C ILE A 71 1.90 -17.07 -5.64
N GLN A 72 0.78 -16.36 -5.51
CA GLN A 72 -0.09 -16.35 -4.33
C GLN A 72 -1.54 -16.61 -4.72
N PRO A 73 -2.17 -17.67 -4.19
CA PRO A 73 -3.58 -17.94 -4.44
C PRO A 73 -4.48 -16.98 -3.65
N VAL A 74 -5.51 -16.47 -4.32
CA VAL A 74 -6.65 -15.80 -3.71
C VAL A 74 -7.86 -16.72 -3.90
N TRP A 75 -8.42 -17.19 -2.78
CA TRP A 75 -9.68 -17.91 -2.79
C TRP A 75 -10.83 -16.93 -2.96
N ILE A 76 -11.76 -17.27 -3.84
CA ILE A 76 -12.93 -16.45 -4.18
C ILE A 76 -14.15 -17.34 -4.19
N GLU A 77 -15.25 -16.85 -3.64
CA GLU A 77 -16.57 -17.45 -3.77
C GLU A 77 -17.56 -16.37 -4.18
N VAL A 78 -18.35 -16.65 -5.20
CA VAL A 78 -19.42 -15.77 -5.67
C VAL A 78 -20.74 -16.52 -5.62
N GLU A 79 -21.70 -15.97 -4.90
CA GLU A 79 -23.10 -16.40 -4.88
C GLU A 79 -23.92 -15.37 -5.66
N ASN A 80 -24.45 -15.79 -6.79
CA ASN A 80 -25.20 -14.95 -7.72
C ASN A 80 -26.70 -15.20 -7.59
N ASN A 81 -27.40 -14.37 -6.83
CA ASN A 81 -28.86 -14.37 -6.71
C ASN A 81 -29.50 -13.28 -7.58
N ASP A 82 -28.76 -12.70 -8.52
CA ASP A 82 -29.26 -11.77 -9.54
C ASP A 82 -29.87 -12.57 -10.72
N ASP A 83 -30.53 -11.89 -11.65
CA ASP A 83 -31.22 -12.46 -12.83
C ASP A 83 -30.32 -12.69 -14.05
N ILE A 84 -29.07 -12.29 -13.99
CA ILE A 84 -28.11 -12.33 -15.09
C ILE A 84 -26.82 -13.07 -14.68
N ALA A 85 -26.18 -13.73 -15.66
CA ALA A 85 -24.88 -14.34 -15.44
C ALA A 85 -23.76 -13.27 -15.40
N TYR A 86 -22.84 -13.44 -14.47
CA TYR A 86 -21.66 -12.59 -14.35
C TYR A 86 -20.38 -13.31 -14.80
N TRP A 87 -19.38 -12.51 -15.16
CA TRP A 87 -18.04 -12.96 -15.50
C TRP A 87 -17.03 -12.25 -14.57
N LEU A 88 -16.27 -13.02 -13.80
CA LEU A 88 -15.19 -12.47 -12.98
C LEU A 88 -14.01 -12.08 -13.86
N MET A 89 -13.59 -10.84 -13.76
CA MET A 89 -12.45 -10.28 -14.50
C MET A 89 -11.16 -10.49 -13.69
N SER A 90 -10.45 -11.59 -13.91
CA SER A 90 -9.18 -11.89 -13.22
C SER A 90 -8.11 -10.81 -13.38
N PRO A 91 -7.96 -10.11 -14.54
CA PRO A 91 -7.04 -8.98 -14.65
C PRO A 91 -7.34 -7.79 -13.74
N GLY A 92 -8.58 -7.61 -13.30
CA GLY A 92 -8.94 -6.59 -12.32
C GLY A 92 -8.35 -6.88 -10.94
N LEU A 93 -8.19 -8.16 -10.61
CA LEU A 93 -7.56 -8.62 -9.37
C LEU A 93 -6.04 -8.53 -9.44
N ASP A 94 -5.46 -8.95 -10.55
CA ASP A 94 -4.03 -8.83 -10.84
C ASP A 94 -3.81 -8.81 -12.37
N PRO A 95 -3.31 -7.72 -12.96
CA PRO A 95 -3.05 -7.64 -14.39
C PRO A 95 -2.11 -8.72 -14.92
N ASN A 96 -1.24 -9.24 -14.04
CA ASN A 96 -0.28 -10.30 -14.34
C ASN A 96 -0.62 -11.60 -13.56
N PHE A 97 -1.90 -11.92 -13.43
CA PHE A 97 -2.31 -13.18 -12.82
C PHE A 97 -1.77 -14.38 -13.62
N PHE A 98 -1.61 -15.52 -12.93
CA PHE A 98 -1.11 -16.73 -13.54
C PHE A 98 -2.29 -17.64 -13.95
N PRO A 99 -2.46 -17.96 -15.23
CA PRO A 99 -3.35 -19.04 -15.64
C PRO A 99 -2.98 -20.38 -14.96
N ALA A 100 -3.96 -21.19 -14.63
CA ALA A 100 -3.73 -22.45 -13.90
C ALA A 100 -2.70 -23.37 -14.58
N SER A 101 -2.74 -23.44 -15.92
CA SER A 101 -1.79 -24.25 -16.70
C SER A 101 -0.38 -23.70 -16.66
N GLU A 102 -0.20 -22.37 -16.73
CA GLU A 102 1.10 -21.71 -16.64
C GLU A 102 1.72 -21.92 -15.26
N ALA A 103 0.93 -21.74 -14.20
CA ALA A 103 1.40 -21.97 -12.84
C ALA A 103 1.78 -23.45 -12.60
N ALA A 104 1.02 -24.40 -13.14
CA ALA A 104 1.35 -25.83 -13.06
C ALA A 104 2.66 -26.15 -13.80
N GLU A 105 2.86 -25.58 -15.00
CA GLU A 105 4.05 -25.78 -15.80
C GLU A 105 5.32 -25.33 -15.07
N ALA A 106 5.25 -24.21 -14.31
CA ALA A 106 6.39 -23.69 -13.54
C ALA A 106 6.96 -24.70 -12.52
N PHE A 107 6.22 -25.75 -12.15
CA PHE A 107 6.61 -26.80 -11.20
C PHE A 107 6.77 -28.18 -11.84
N SER A 108 6.48 -28.33 -13.11
CA SER A 108 6.49 -29.63 -13.80
C SER A 108 7.75 -29.92 -14.62
N LEU A 109 8.67 -28.97 -14.75
CA LEU A 109 9.83 -29.03 -15.63
C LEU A 109 10.78 -30.24 -15.42
N LEU A 110 10.79 -30.84 -14.21
CA LEU A 110 11.61 -32.01 -13.87
C LEU A 110 10.76 -33.23 -13.55
N SER A 111 9.44 -33.17 -13.78
CA SER A 111 8.49 -34.22 -13.44
C SER A 111 8.27 -35.15 -14.65
N GLY A 112 7.97 -36.43 -14.39
CA GLY A 112 7.53 -37.33 -15.44
C GLY A 112 6.12 -36.95 -15.96
N ASN A 113 5.77 -37.41 -17.15
CA ASN A 113 4.52 -37.06 -17.83
C ASN A 113 3.24 -37.34 -17.01
N VAL A 114 3.27 -38.33 -16.14
CA VAL A 114 2.11 -38.68 -15.28
C VAL A 114 1.95 -37.68 -14.16
N GLU A 115 3.04 -37.33 -13.48
CA GLU A 115 3.06 -36.33 -12.39
C GLU A 115 2.71 -34.96 -12.92
N LYS A 116 3.23 -34.58 -14.08
CA LYS A 116 2.89 -33.33 -14.77
C LYS A 116 1.39 -33.23 -15.01
N ARG A 117 0.78 -34.25 -15.61
CA ARG A 117 -0.68 -34.27 -15.88
C ARG A 117 -1.52 -34.19 -14.61
N LYS A 118 -1.12 -34.90 -13.55
CA LYS A 118 -1.81 -34.83 -12.25
C LYS A 118 -1.78 -33.42 -11.65
N LEU A 119 -0.64 -32.75 -11.79
CA LEU A 119 -0.47 -31.37 -11.32
C LEU A 119 -1.35 -30.41 -12.12
N GLU A 120 -1.33 -30.49 -13.44
CA GLU A 120 -2.19 -29.70 -14.35
C GLU A 120 -3.67 -29.89 -14.03
N GLU A 121 -4.12 -31.15 -13.86
CA GLU A 121 -5.50 -31.46 -13.48
C GLU A 121 -5.87 -30.88 -12.11
N LYS A 122 -4.97 -30.91 -11.14
CA LYS A 122 -5.17 -30.32 -9.82
C LYS A 122 -5.35 -28.79 -9.90
N PHE A 123 -4.44 -28.11 -10.60
CA PHE A 123 -4.54 -26.66 -10.78
C PHE A 123 -5.80 -26.26 -11.53
N ALA A 124 -6.13 -26.96 -12.60
CA ALA A 124 -7.35 -26.71 -13.37
C ALA A 124 -8.64 -26.92 -12.54
N ARG A 125 -8.66 -27.89 -11.64
CA ARG A 125 -9.80 -28.16 -10.75
C ARG A 125 -9.96 -27.09 -9.68
N LEU A 126 -8.86 -26.57 -9.16
CA LEU A 126 -8.87 -25.55 -8.10
C LEU A 126 -9.13 -24.13 -8.63
N ALA A 127 -8.91 -23.88 -9.91
CA ALA A 127 -9.11 -22.58 -10.51
C ALA A 127 -10.57 -22.13 -10.47
N PHE A 128 -10.80 -20.83 -10.20
CA PHE A 128 -12.11 -20.21 -10.34
C PHE A 128 -12.64 -20.36 -11.77
N LYS A 129 -13.95 -20.59 -11.91
CA LYS A 129 -14.58 -20.85 -13.21
C LYS A 129 -15.60 -19.79 -13.55
N ASN A 130 -15.50 -19.27 -14.75
CA ASN A 130 -16.50 -18.42 -15.40
C ASN A 130 -17.35 -19.25 -16.38
N PRO A 131 -18.57 -18.81 -16.73
CA PRO A 131 -19.35 -17.75 -16.08
C PRO A 131 -19.97 -18.18 -14.75
N ILE A 132 -20.58 -17.22 -14.04
CA ILE A 132 -21.32 -17.41 -12.80
C ILE A 132 -22.82 -17.26 -13.12
N PRO A 133 -23.55 -18.35 -13.35
CA PRO A 133 -24.97 -18.29 -13.74
C PRO A 133 -25.86 -17.76 -12.61
N PRO A 134 -27.07 -17.26 -12.93
CA PRO A 134 -28.10 -16.94 -11.94
C PRO A 134 -28.41 -18.10 -11.03
N GLY A 135 -28.64 -17.83 -9.75
CA GLY A 135 -29.00 -18.82 -8.73
C GLY A 135 -27.86 -19.80 -8.38
N THR A 136 -26.62 -19.53 -8.78
CA THR A 136 -25.48 -20.41 -8.50
C THR A 136 -24.49 -19.82 -7.52
N LYS A 137 -23.75 -20.73 -6.88
CA LYS A 137 -22.61 -20.41 -6.01
C LYS A 137 -21.37 -21.11 -6.56
N ILE A 138 -20.35 -20.33 -6.90
CA ILE A 138 -19.10 -20.83 -7.48
C ILE A 138 -17.94 -20.38 -6.62
N SER A 139 -17.02 -21.29 -6.32
CA SER A 139 -15.78 -20.97 -5.62
C SER A 139 -14.56 -21.55 -6.34
N GLY A 140 -13.40 -20.92 -6.12
CA GLY A 140 -12.13 -21.37 -6.67
C GLY A 140 -11.04 -20.35 -6.40
N PHE A 141 -9.87 -20.61 -6.97
CA PHE A 141 -8.70 -19.75 -6.79
C PHE A 141 -8.35 -18.98 -8.06
N VAL A 142 -7.94 -17.73 -7.89
CA VAL A 142 -7.17 -16.97 -8.86
C VAL A 142 -5.73 -16.87 -8.35
N LEU A 143 -4.77 -17.20 -9.20
CA LEU A 143 -3.34 -17.19 -8.85
C LEU A 143 -2.77 -15.84 -9.24
N THR A 144 -2.30 -15.09 -8.25
CA THR A 144 -1.83 -13.71 -8.37
C THR A 144 -0.36 -13.59 -8.02
N ASN A 145 0.24 -12.43 -8.27
CA ASN A 145 1.59 -12.14 -7.79
C ASN A 145 1.65 -12.13 -6.26
N LEU A 146 2.78 -12.58 -5.72
CA LEU A 146 3.02 -12.67 -4.29
C LEU A 146 3.14 -11.28 -3.66
N ASP A 147 2.34 -11.02 -2.65
CA ASP A 147 2.47 -9.91 -1.71
C ASP A 147 2.70 -10.46 -0.30
N HIS A 148 3.70 -9.95 0.41
CA HIS A 148 4.03 -10.36 1.78
C HIS A 148 3.33 -9.52 2.86
N GLY A 149 2.60 -8.51 2.46
CA GLY A 149 2.01 -7.52 3.36
C GLY A 149 0.49 -7.57 3.37
N VAL A 150 -0.10 -6.42 3.10
CA VAL A 150 -1.51 -6.31 2.80
C VAL A 150 -1.72 -6.54 1.32
N LYS A 151 -2.61 -7.44 1.00
CA LYS A 151 -3.07 -7.66 -0.37
C LYS A 151 -4.44 -7.03 -0.55
N MET A 152 -4.53 -6.13 -1.51
CA MET A 152 -5.82 -5.65 -2.01
C MET A 152 -6.35 -6.64 -3.03
N VAL A 153 -7.58 -7.05 -2.84
CA VAL A 153 -8.29 -7.96 -3.74
C VAL A 153 -9.48 -7.19 -4.29
N GLN A 154 -9.38 -6.72 -5.53
CA GLN A 154 -10.49 -6.10 -6.24
C GLN A 154 -11.10 -7.12 -7.19
N LEU A 155 -12.39 -7.32 -7.09
CA LEU A 155 -13.15 -8.31 -7.87
C LEU A 155 -14.21 -7.59 -8.69
N ASP A 156 -14.00 -7.52 -9.99
CA ASP A 156 -14.93 -6.94 -10.93
C ASP A 156 -15.76 -8.05 -11.58
N LEU A 157 -17.06 -8.03 -11.33
CA LEU A 157 -18.05 -8.90 -11.92
C LEU A 157 -18.78 -8.16 -13.03
N VAL A 158 -18.59 -8.59 -14.27
CA VAL A 158 -19.12 -7.92 -15.46
C VAL A 158 -20.23 -8.74 -16.07
N ALA A 159 -21.32 -8.08 -16.42
CA ALA A 159 -22.42 -8.60 -17.23
C ALA A 159 -22.82 -7.56 -18.28
N SER A 160 -23.73 -7.89 -19.18
CA SER A 160 -24.18 -6.93 -20.19
C SER A 160 -24.82 -5.70 -19.53
N GLY A 161 -24.16 -4.54 -19.69
CA GLY A 161 -24.60 -3.28 -19.11
C GLY A 161 -24.54 -3.18 -17.57
N ARG A 162 -23.89 -4.14 -16.89
CA ARG A 162 -23.75 -4.16 -15.42
C ARG A 162 -22.30 -4.42 -15.03
N LEU A 163 -21.82 -3.68 -14.04
CA LEU A 163 -20.55 -3.88 -13.36
C LEU A 163 -20.82 -3.86 -11.85
N LYS A 164 -20.29 -4.83 -11.13
CA LYS A 164 -20.24 -4.84 -9.66
C LYS A 164 -18.78 -4.99 -9.24
N THR A 165 -18.30 -4.09 -8.41
CA THR A 165 -16.93 -4.08 -7.92
C THR A 165 -16.92 -4.31 -6.41
N PHE A 166 -16.14 -5.31 -5.97
CA PHE A 166 -15.96 -5.66 -4.56
C PHE A 166 -14.49 -5.54 -4.23
N SER A 167 -14.17 -4.80 -3.17
CA SER A 167 -12.81 -4.61 -2.70
C SER A 167 -12.63 -5.22 -1.33
N PHE A 168 -11.54 -5.95 -1.14
CA PHE A 168 -11.16 -6.58 0.12
C PHE A 168 -9.72 -6.22 0.45
N MET A 169 -9.46 -5.94 1.71
CA MET A 169 -8.12 -5.74 2.21
C MET A 169 -7.76 -6.92 3.12
N SER A 170 -6.81 -7.72 2.70
CA SER A 170 -6.35 -8.90 3.43
C SER A 170 -4.94 -8.71 3.94
N VAL A 171 -4.76 -8.86 5.26
CA VAL A 171 -3.42 -8.94 5.86
C VAL A 171 -2.91 -10.37 5.71
N VAL A 172 -1.80 -10.53 4.99
CA VAL A 172 -1.18 -11.86 4.80
C VAL A 172 -0.48 -12.27 6.10
N PRO A 173 -0.71 -13.49 6.62
CA PRO A 173 -0.09 -13.96 7.86
C PRO A 173 1.44 -13.86 7.83
N GLY A 174 2.04 -13.42 8.95
CA GLY A 174 3.49 -13.24 9.06
C GLY A 174 4.00 -11.83 8.72
N PHE A 175 3.14 -10.94 8.25
CA PHE A 175 3.47 -9.54 7.99
C PHE A 175 3.12 -8.66 9.20
N GLN A 176 4.06 -7.78 9.58
CA GLN A 176 3.86 -6.79 10.65
C GLN A 176 3.75 -5.40 10.04
N ALA A 177 2.53 -4.97 9.76
CA ALA A 177 2.26 -3.66 9.16
C ALA A 177 2.61 -2.51 10.10
N ASP A 178 3.17 -1.42 9.55
CA ASP A 178 3.44 -0.16 10.25
C ASP A 178 2.17 0.71 10.30
N TYR A 179 1.12 0.17 10.90
CA TYR A 179 -0.10 0.89 11.22
C TYR A 179 -0.91 0.14 12.27
N HIS A 180 -1.69 0.88 13.02
CA HIS A 180 -2.56 0.32 14.05
C HIS A 180 -3.84 -0.23 13.41
N THR A 181 -3.73 -1.38 12.72
CA THR A 181 -4.84 -2.01 12.00
C THR A 181 -6.14 -2.07 12.76
N LYS A 182 -6.08 -2.46 14.05
CA LYS A 182 -7.27 -2.57 14.89
C LYS A 182 -7.93 -1.23 15.18
N ASP A 183 -7.15 -0.16 15.25
CA ASP A 183 -7.63 1.18 15.59
C ASP A 183 -8.06 1.97 14.35
N VAL A 184 -7.37 1.76 13.22
CA VAL A 184 -7.68 2.46 11.95
C VAL A 184 -8.87 1.83 11.22
N PHE A 185 -8.94 0.49 11.24
CA PHE A 185 -9.92 -0.28 10.46
C PHE A 185 -11.07 -0.83 11.31
N GLY A 186 -10.87 -1.01 12.63
CA GLY A 186 -11.86 -1.64 13.51
C GLY A 186 -12.41 -0.78 14.63
N LYS A 187 -11.82 0.38 14.94
CA LYS A 187 -12.30 1.29 15.97
C LYS A 187 -12.59 2.67 15.41
N GLN A 188 -13.59 3.30 16.00
CA GLN A 188 -13.90 4.70 15.77
C GLN A 188 -12.81 5.53 16.46
N LEU A 189 -11.86 6.10 15.69
CA LEU A 189 -10.79 6.97 16.19
C LEU A 189 -11.29 8.24 16.85
N TYR A 190 -12.47 8.69 16.46
CA TYR A 190 -13.13 9.89 16.93
C TYR A 190 -14.54 9.54 17.42
N SER A 191 -14.96 10.13 18.51
CA SER A 191 -16.35 10.04 18.97
C SER A 191 -17.28 10.75 17.97
N THR A 192 -18.58 10.45 18.04
CA THR A 192 -19.55 10.99 17.07
C THR A 192 -19.64 12.51 17.12
N ASP A 193 -19.43 13.10 18.28
CA ASP A 193 -19.44 14.55 18.54
C ASP A 193 -18.15 15.26 18.05
N GLU A 194 -17.06 14.55 17.85
CA GLU A 194 -15.82 15.07 17.25
C GLU A 194 -15.87 15.09 15.72
N ILE A 195 -16.78 14.33 15.11
CA ILE A 195 -16.89 14.22 13.66
C ILE A 195 -17.61 15.43 13.08
N ILE A 196 -16.94 16.14 12.18
CA ILE A 196 -17.48 17.28 11.44
C ILE A 196 -17.75 16.84 10.00
N ASN A 197 -19.02 16.85 9.58
CA ASN A 197 -19.40 16.51 8.22
C ASN A 197 -19.70 17.77 7.40
N PHE A 198 -18.85 18.06 6.43
CA PHE A 198 -18.98 19.16 5.51
C PHE A 198 -19.86 18.76 4.33
N ILE A 199 -20.80 19.65 3.97
CA ILE A 199 -21.68 19.51 2.81
C ILE A 199 -21.42 20.65 1.82
N ASP A 200 -21.01 21.83 2.32
CA ASP A 200 -20.66 22.99 1.51
C ASP A 200 -19.17 22.95 1.11
N ASP A 201 -18.91 23.17 -0.18
CA ASP A 201 -17.56 23.13 -0.76
C ASP A 201 -16.64 24.23 -0.21
N ASN A 202 -17.19 25.44 0.03
CA ASN A 202 -16.38 26.56 0.53
C ASN A 202 -16.02 26.36 2.02
N GLU A 203 -16.95 25.87 2.83
CA GLU A 203 -16.68 25.53 4.23
C GLU A 203 -15.62 24.43 4.33
N PHE A 204 -15.75 23.39 3.48
CA PHE A 204 -14.76 22.30 3.42
C PHE A 204 -13.40 22.81 2.96
N ARG A 205 -13.34 23.60 1.89
CA ARG A 205 -12.12 24.25 1.42
C ARG A 205 -11.44 25.05 2.54
N MET A 206 -12.16 25.92 3.22
CA MET A 206 -11.62 26.71 4.34
C MET A 206 -11.09 25.83 5.47
N ALA A 207 -11.78 24.73 5.80
CA ALA A 207 -11.29 23.75 6.78
C ALA A 207 -9.96 23.11 6.36
N LEU A 208 -9.80 22.77 5.07
CA LEU A 208 -8.55 22.23 4.52
C LEU A 208 -7.41 23.27 4.53
N GLU A 209 -7.71 24.55 4.27
CA GLU A 209 -6.74 25.64 4.33
C GLU A 209 -6.18 25.85 5.76
N ASN A 210 -7.02 25.62 6.77
CA ASN A 210 -6.66 25.78 8.18
C ASN A 210 -5.96 24.56 8.81
N LEU A 211 -5.76 23.49 8.07
CA LEU A 211 -4.99 22.34 8.54
C LEU A 211 -3.52 22.76 8.81
N PRO A 212 -2.80 22.06 9.73
CA PRO A 212 -1.38 22.29 9.96
C PRO A 212 -0.57 22.27 8.66
N CYS A 213 0.40 23.20 8.53
CA CYS A 213 1.25 23.26 7.34
C CYS A 213 2.18 22.06 7.20
N PHE A 214 2.57 21.46 8.35
CA PHE A 214 3.62 20.45 8.44
C PHE A 214 3.23 19.33 9.38
N VAL A 215 3.84 18.16 9.17
CA VAL A 215 3.97 17.13 10.18
C VAL A 215 5.08 17.49 11.16
N THR A 216 5.16 16.82 12.31
CA THR A 216 6.14 17.14 13.35
C THR A 216 6.89 15.91 13.83
N ASN A 217 7.91 16.12 14.68
CA ASN A 217 8.47 15.08 15.53
C ASN A 217 7.48 14.75 16.69
N LYS A 218 7.77 13.68 17.44
CA LYS A 218 6.89 13.16 18.51
C LYS A 218 6.46 14.22 19.54
N ASN A 219 7.34 15.15 19.88
CA ASN A 219 7.09 16.16 20.90
C ASN A 219 6.59 17.50 20.32
N ALA A 220 6.26 17.54 19.02
CA ALA A 220 5.83 18.74 18.30
C ALA A 220 6.78 19.97 18.44
N THR A 221 8.08 19.73 18.67
CA THR A 221 9.10 20.77 18.85
C THR A 221 9.81 21.14 17.56
N ARG A 222 9.68 20.34 16.50
CA ARG A 222 10.30 20.58 15.20
C ARG A 222 9.31 20.25 14.08
N ASN A 223 9.27 21.12 13.08
CA ASN A 223 8.50 20.90 11.86
C ASN A 223 9.25 19.93 10.94
N GLY A 224 8.48 19.05 10.29
CA GLY A 224 8.94 18.07 9.32
C GLY A 224 8.51 18.42 7.90
N ASP A 225 8.20 17.37 7.15
CA ASP A 225 7.75 17.48 5.77
C ASP A 225 6.40 18.20 5.66
N PRO A 226 6.10 18.82 4.51
CA PRO A 226 4.83 19.51 4.28
C PRO A 226 3.64 18.54 4.32
N LEU A 227 2.55 18.98 4.91
CA LEU A 227 1.27 18.26 4.88
C LEU A 227 0.55 18.61 3.57
N ASN A 228 0.97 18.00 2.47
CA ASN A 228 0.67 18.41 1.11
C ASN A 228 -0.44 17.60 0.40
N LEU A 229 -1.14 16.72 1.11
CA LEU A 229 -2.10 15.81 0.51
C LEU A 229 -3.38 15.71 1.34
N VAL A 230 -4.52 15.60 0.65
CA VAL A 230 -5.82 15.24 1.21
C VAL A 230 -6.48 14.19 0.31
N ILE A 231 -7.01 13.15 0.91
CA ILE A 231 -7.75 12.08 0.23
C ILE A 231 -9.15 12.01 0.82
N ILE A 232 -10.16 12.06 -0.04
CA ILE A 232 -11.56 11.88 0.33
C ILE A 232 -12.03 10.55 -0.27
N GLY A 233 -12.52 9.66 0.58
CA GLY A 233 -12.96 8.33 0.21
C GLY A 233 -12.66 7.32 1.31
N GLY A 234 -13.35 6.20 1.27
CA GLY A 234 -13.15 5.07 2.18
C GLY A 234 -11.90 4.25 1.86
N LEU A 235 -11.67 3.26 2.69
CA LEU A 235 -10.63 2.27 2.44
C LEU A 235 -10.96 1.41 1.20
N ASP A 236 -12.25 1.28 0.90
CA ASP A 236 -12.73 0.49 -0.24
C ASP A 236 -12.66 1.27 -1.56
N ASP A 237 -12.45 2.60 -1.50
CA ASP A 237 -12.41 3.48 -2.65
C ASP A 237 -10.98 3.93 -2.99
N ALA A 238 -10.36 4.65 -2.04
CA ALA A 238 -9.05 5.28 -2.24
C ALA A 238 -7.90 4.28 -2.12
N PHE A 239 -8.00 3.32 -1.19
CA PHE A 239 -6.90 2.40 -0.91
C PHE A 239 -6.62 1.42 -2.05
N PRO A 240 -7.63 0.81 -2.71
CA PRO A 240 -7.42 0.01 -3.90
C PRO A 240 -6.67 0.76 -4.99
N ALA A 241 -7.05 2.02 -5.26
CA ALA A 241 -6.39 2.86 -6.25
C ALA A 241 -4.89 3.05 -5.94
N LEU A 242 -4.55 3.35 -4.69
CA LEU A 242 -3.16 3.51 -4.24
C LEU A 242 -2.35 2.23 -4.43
N VAL A 243 -2.92 1.09 -4.06
CA VAL A 243 -2.22 -0.21 -4.14
C VAL A 243 -2.11 -0.73 -5.57
N MET A 244 -3.14 -0.57 -6.40
CA MET A 244 -3.10 -0.96 -7.82
C MET A 244 -1.95 -0.29 -8.58
N LEU A 245 -1.63 0.95 -8.26
CA LEU A 245 -0.55 1.71 -8.87
C LEU A 245 0.82 1.50 -8.19
N GLY A 246 0.91 0.47 -7.35
CA GLY A 246 2.18 -0.03 -6.82
C GLY A 246 2.62 0.56 -5.48
N LEU A 247 1.76 1.34 -4.79
CA LEU A 247 1.99 1.68 -3.40
C LEU A 247 1.79 0.44 -2.53
N ARG A 248 2.70 0.20 -1.58
CA ARG A 248 2.67 -0.97 -0.68
C ARG A 248 2.79 -0.51 0.77
N PRO A 249 2.08 -1.14 1.71
CA PRO A 249 2.24 -0.86 3.14
C PRO A 249 3.68 -1.09 3.59
N THR A 250 4.13 -0.32 4.57
CA THR A 250 5.45 -0.50 5.18
C THR A 250 5.37 -1.45 6.37
N GLU A 251 6.46 -2.17 6.66
CA GLU A 251 6.59 -2.95 7.90
C GLU A 251 6.97 -2.06 9.08
N VAL A 252 6.60 -2.46 10.30
CA VAL A 252 7.16 -1.85 11.52
C VAL A 252 8.66 -2.11 11.61
N THR A 253 9.39 -1.20 12.26
CA THR A 253 10.81 -1.38 12.51
C THR A 253 11.01 -2.46 13.58
N TRP A 254 11.48 -3.62 13.18
CA TRP A 254 11.85 -4.74 14.04
C TRP A 254 13.12 -5.41 13.50
N SER A 255 13.76 -6.28 14.27
CA SER A 255 15.05 -6.87 13.90
C SER A 255 15.02 -7.58 12.53
N GLY A 256 13.93 -8.26 12.20
CA GLY A 256 13.77 -8.94 10.92
C GLY A 256 13.63 -7.98 9.73
N SER A 257 12.90 -6.87 9.87
CA SER A 257 12.77 -5.87 8.81
C SER A 257 14.08 -5.10 8.58
N VAL A 258 14.83 -4.85 9.65
CA VAL A 258 16.19 -4.27 9.55
C VAL A 258 17.13 -5.23 8.83
N MET A 259 17.09 -6.53 9.14
CA MET A 259 17.90 -7.53 8.45
C MET A 259 17.52 -7.65 6.97
N LYS A 260 16.23 -7.68 6.63
CA LYS A 260 15.75 -7.65 5.24
C LYS A 260 16.25 -6.41 4.48
N MET A 261 16.25 -5.25 5.14
CA MET A 261 16.75 -4.01 4.55
C MET A 261 18.26 -4.08 4.29
N ILE A 262 19.05 -4.61 5.22
CA ILE A 262 20.49 -4.79 5.06
C ILE A 262 20.79 -5.78 3.92
N THR A 263 20.14 -6.94 3.91
CA THR A 263 20.35 -7.94 2.87
C THR A 263 19.95 -7.44 1.50
N SER A 264 18.82 -6.74 1.36
CA SER A 264 18.39 -6.18 0.07
C SER A 264 19.33 -5.06 -0.42
N THR A 265 19.92 -4.30 0.49
CA THR A 265 20.93 -3.29 0.14
C THR A 265 22.21 -3.95 -0.39
N ILE A 266 22.62 -5.07 0.19
CA ILE A 266 23.83 -5.82 -0.22
C ILE A 266 23.59 -6.59 -1.52
N SER A 267 22.43 -7.24 -1.65
CA SER A 267 22.09 -8.05 -2.85
C SER A 267 21.59 -7.20 -4.03
N GLY A 268 21.29 -5.92 -3.82
CA GLY A 268 20.65 -5.07 -4.83
C GLY A 268 19.19 -5.43 -5.10
N GLU A 269 18.60 -6.29 -4.28
CA GLU A 269 17.21 -6.69 -4.40
C GLU A 269 16.24 -5.61 -3.90
N ARG A 270 15.01 -5.63 -4.42
CA ARG A 270 13.96 -4.67 -4.09
C ARG A 270 13.23 -5.07 -2.80
N TYR A 271 13.46 -4.37 -1.70
CA TYR A 271 12.64 -4.53 -0.49
C TYR A 271 11.47 -3.53 -0.52
N ARG A 272 10.30 -4.01 -0.92
CA ARG A 272 9.09 -3.19 -1.15
C ARG A 272 8.39 -2.70 0.11
N TYR A 273 8.68 -3.29 1.27
CA TYR A 273 7.99 -3.06 2.55
C TYR A 273 8.89 -2.42 3.61
N ALA A 274 9.99 -1.80 3.20
CA ALA A 274 10.97 -1.24 4.15
C ALA A 274 10.29 -0.26 5.13
N PRO A 275 10.66 -0.32 6.43
CA PRO A 275 10.12 0.58 7.43
C PRO A 275 10.39 2.05 7.11
N VAL A 276 9.46 2.92 7.50
CA VAL A 276 9.63 4.36 7.41
C VAL A 276 9.68 4.98 8.81
N SER A 277 10.41 6.08 8.95
CA SER A 277 10.45 6.81 10.22
C SER A 277 9.09 7.40 10.57
N PRO A 278 8.65 7.34 11.83
CA PRO A 278 7.37 7.91 12.23
C PRO A 278 7.40 9.44 12.14
N LEU A 279 6.33 9.99 11.56
CA LEU A 279 6.00 11.41 11.61
C LEU A 279 4.72 11.58 12.41
N TYR A 280 4.48 12.76 12.96
CA TYR A 280 3.38 12.99 13.89
C TYR A 280 2.46 14.11 13.41
N LEU A 281 1.17 13.87 13.55
CA LEU A 281 0.08 14.81 13.32
C LEU A 281 -1.06 14.47 14.28
N PHE A 282 -1.83 15.45 14.72
CA PHE A 282 -2.94 15.25 15.67
C PHE A 282 -2.52 14.50 16.96
N GLY A 283 -1.25 14.71 17.41
CA GLY A 283 -0.72 14.07 18.62
C GLY A 283 -0.33 12.59 18.48
N ARG A 284 -0.40 12.00 17.29
CA ARG A 284 -0.08 10.59 17.02
C ARG A 284 0.79 10.40 15.77
N SER A 285 1.43 9.23 15.68
CA SER A 285 2.13 8.82 14.45
C SER A 285 1.11 8.59 13.32
N GLN A 286 1.61 8.44 12.10
CA GLN A 286 0.76 8.11 10.94
C GLN A 286 -0.11 6.88 11.21
N ASP A 287 -1.37 6.96 10.79
CA ASP A 287 -2.30 5.84 10.85
C ASP A 287 -1.98 4.81 9.77
N LEU A 288 -1.38 5.26 8.66
CA LEU A 288 -1.04 4.44 7.51
C LEU A 288 0.22 4.96 6.83
N ALA A 289 1.13 4.06 6.49
CA ALA A 289 2.31 4.37 5.71
C ALA A 289 2.42 3.44 4.49
N LEU A 290 2.59 4.05 3.32
CA LEU A 290 2.73 3.36 2.05
C LEU A 290 4.00 3.84 1.34
N GLN A 291 4.57 2.98 0.51
CA GLN A 291 5.68 3.35 -0.35
C GLN A 291 5.54 2.74 -1.74
N LYS A 292 5.99 3.46 -2.75
CA LYS A 292 6.14 2.97 -4.12
C LYS A 292 7.63 2.97 -4.44
N ALA A 293 8.24 1.76 -4.46
CA ALA A 293 9.66 1.60 -4.80
C ALA A 293 9.79 1.45 -6.33
N ARG A 294 10.75 2.16 -6.92
CA ARG A 294 11.22 1.94 -8.30
C ARG A 294 12.21 0.76 -8.35
N ASP A 295 13.21 0.82 -9.21
CA ASP A 295 14.14 -0.28 -9.45
C ASP A 295 15.14 -0.52 -8.32
N ASN A 296 15.33 0.46 -7.44
CA ASN A 296 16.25 0.33 -6.30
C ASN A 296 15.67 0.92 -5.01
N ILE A 297 16.32 0.59 -3.89
CA ILE A 297 15.93 1.01 -2.55
C ILE A 297 16.02 2.54 -2.32
N HIS A 298 16.76 3.25 -3.15
CA HIS A 298 17.03 4.68 -3.00
C HIS A 298 16.07 5.58 -3.76
N GLN A 299 15.12 5.00 -4.52
CA GLN A 299 14.15 5.73 -5.32
C GLN A 299 12.74 5.30 -4.93
N ARG A 300 12.14 6.01 -3.97
CA ARG A 300 10.84 5.66 -3.40
C ARG A 300 9.98 6.87 -3.20
N ASN A 301 8.70 6.72 -3.48
CA ASN A 301 7.70 7.64 -2.96
C ASN A 301 7.24 7.11 -1.59
N HIS A 302 7.23 7.98 -0.59
CA HIS A 302 6.72 7.72 0.74
C HIS A 302 5.44 8.50 0.95
N LEU A 303 4.37 7.79 1.25
CA LEU A 303 3.06 8.35 1.56
C LEU A 303 2.71 8.01 3.01
N ARG A 304 2.35 9.02 3.78
CA ARG A 304 1.82 8.85 5.14
C ARG A 304 0.47 9.50 5.24
N LEU A 305 -0.48 8.81 5.86
CA LEU A 305 -1.86 9.25 5.99
C LEU A 305 -2.30 9.22 7.45
N TRP A 306 -3.10 10.24 7.81
CA TRP A 306 -3.80 10.36 9.07
C TRP A 306 -5.29 10.51 8.78
N LYS A 307 -6.10 9.66 9.37
CA LYS A 307 -7.56 9.83 9.32
C LYS A 307 -7.91 11.05 10.17
N SER A 308 -8.61 12.00 9.59
CA SER A 308 -9.09 13.18 10.32
C SER A 308 -10.48 12.94 10.92
N SER A 309 -10.93 13.85 11.78
CA SER A 309 -12.33 13.89 12.24
C SER A 309 -13.28 14.46 11.19
N MET A 310 -12.75 14.96 10.07
CA MET A 310 -13.57 15.51 8.98
C MET A 310 -14.18 14.41 8.13
N ARG A 311 -15.39 14.71 7.65
CA ARG A 311 -16.06 14.02 6.56
C ARG A 311 -16.51 15.02 5.52
N TYR A 312 -16.57 14.60 4.28
CA TYR A 312 -17.13 15.38 3.18
C TYR A 312 -18.22 14.57 2.49
N HIS A 313 -19.47 15.06 2.54
CA HIS A 313 -20.66 14.30 2.13
C HIS A 313 -20.72 12.89 2.73
N GLY A 314 -20.36 12.75 4.00
CA GLY A 314 -20.31 11.47 4.71
C GLY A 314 -19.03 10.64 4.46
N GLN A 315 -18.25 10.94 3.42
CA GLN A 315 -17.01 10.25 3.11
C GLN A 315 -15.87 10.67 4.06
N PRO A 316 -15.04 9.74 4.52
CA PRO A 316 -13.92 10.05 5.40
C PRO A 316 -12.87 10.89 4.66
N VAL A 317 -12.25 11.81 5.41
CA VAL A 317 -11.17 12.67 4.93
C VAL A 317 -9.86 12.24 5.60
N TRP A 318 -8.89 11.89 4.78
CA TRP A 318 -7.51 11.58 5.17
C TRP A 318 -6.61 12.74 4.82
N VAL A 319 -5.73 13.08 5.75
CA VAL A 319 -4.71 14.12 5.53
C VAL A 319 -3.37 13.43 5.41
N GLY A 320 -2.54 13.87 4.48
CA GLY A 320 -1.32 13.15 4.16
C GLY A 320 -0.12 14.00 3.82
N GLN A 321 1.00 13.30 3.83
CA GLN A 321 2.29 13.80 3.37
C GLN A 321 2.84 12.83 2.33
N ILE A 322 3.24 13.35 1.18
CA ILE A 322 3.99 12.60 0.19
C ILE A 322 5.33 13.27 -0.08
N SER A 323 6.39 12.44 -0.16
CA SER A 323 7.73 12.84 -0.57
C SER A 323 8.36 11.75 -1.42
N ARG A 324 9.39 12.11 -2.19
CA ARG A 324 10.16 11.17 -3.00
C ARG A 324 11.61 11.13 -2.52
N ASP A 325 12.16 9.93 -2.35
CA ASP A 325 13.59 9.74 -2.17
C ASP A 325 14.31 9.74 -3.52
N ILE A 326 15.43 10.43 -3.59
CA ILE A 326 16.29 10.51 -4.79
C ILE A 326 17.71 10.00 -4.52
N GLY A 327 17.94 9.41 -3.37
CA GLY A 327 19.25 8.89 -2.98
C GLY A 327 19.34 8.60 -1.50
N SER A 328 20.56 8.34 -1.02
CA SER A 328 20.87 8.18 0.39
C SER A 328 22.03 9.07 0.79
N ARG A 329 22.10 9.45 2.06
CA ARG A 329 23.21 10.23 2.63
C ARG A 329 23.55 9.75 4.03
N LEU A 330 24.78 10.02 4.46
CA LEU A 330 25.21 9.86 5.85
C LEU A 330 24.70 11.05 6.69
N THR A 331 24.17 10.76 7.87
CA THR A 331 23.71 11.79 8.82
C THR A 331 23.77 11.25 10.25
N ILE A 332 24.11 12.14 11.17
CA ILE A 332 24.06 11.86 12.63
C ILE A 332 22.64 11.98 13.19
N HIS A 333 21.70 12.48 12.41
CA HIS A 333 20.29 12.66 12.81
C HIS A 333 19.42 11.42 12.59
N SER A 334 20.03 10.32 12.11
CA SER A 334 19.39 9.01 11.98
C SER A 334 20.04 7.99 12.93
N PRO A 335 19.28 7.13 13.59
CA PRO A 335 19.83 6.06 14.44
C PRO A 335 20.80 5.12 13.72
N TYR A 336 20.70 5.04 12.39
CA TYR A 336 21.49 4.16 11.55
C TYR A 336 22.64 4.89 10.82
N LEU A 337 22.91 6.14 11.17
CA LEU A 337 23.92 7.01 10.54
C LEU A 337 23.71 7.24 9.03
N THR A 338 22.60 6.75 8.50
CA THR A 338 22.18 6.90 7.11
C THR A 338 20.72 7.35 7.06
N THR A 339 20.38 8.17 6.09
CA THR A 339 19.00 8.54 5.77
C THR A 339 18.84 8.66 4.26
N HIS A 340 17.61 8.54 3.79
CA HIS A 340 17.30 8.84 2.42
C HIS A 340 17.36 10.36 2.20
N LYS A 341 17.84 10.78 1.05
CA LYS A 341 17.81 12.16 0.60
C LYS A 341 16.50 12.38 -0.13
N ILE A 342 15.66 13.29 0.38
CA ILE A 342 14.41 13.62 -0.30
C ILE A 342 14.68 14.50 -1.51
N ASP A 343 13.79 14.42 -2.49
CA ASP A 343 13.69 15.37 -3.57
C ASP A 343 13.32 16.73 -2.99
N PRO A 344 14.11 17.77 -3.25
CA PRO A 344 13.80 19.10 -2.72
C PRO A 344 12.53 19.69 -3.34
N ASP A 345 12.08 19.24 -4.53
CA ASP A 345 10.80 19.63 -5.11
C ASP A 345 9.70 18.69 -4.63
N VAL A 346 9.08 19.04 -3.50
CA VAL A 346 8.03 18.18 -2.93
C VAL A 346 6.73 18.22 -3.71
N ASP A 347 6.53 19.24 -4.55
CA ASP A 347 5.34 19.34 -5.42
C ASP A 347 5.43 18.34 -6.58
N GLU A 348 6.64 17.95 -7.01
CA GLU A 348 6.82 16.95 -8.04
C GLU A 348 6.31 15.57 -7.60
N ALA A 349 6.56 15.18 -6.33
CA ALA A 349 6.03 13.94 -5.78
C ALA A 349 4.50 13.96 -5.66
N LEU A 350 3.93 15.11 -5.29
CA LEU A 350 2.49 15.31 -5.21
C LEU A 350 1.84 15.21 -6.60
N ASN A 351 2.39 15.91 -7.59
CA ASN A 351 1.88 15.89 -8.96
C ASN A 351 1.94 14.48 -9.54
N ALA A 352 3.05 13.78 -9.39
CA ALA A 352 3.19 12.40 -9.85
C ALA A 352 2.18 11.46 -9.19
N LEU A 353 1.84 11.66 -7.90
CA LEU A 353 0.79 10.88 -7.26
C LEU A 353 -0.59 11.19 -7.86
N MET A 354 -0.92 12.46 -8.06
CA MET A 354 -2.22 12.85 -8.65
C MET A 354 -2.38 12.31 -10.07
N GLU A 355 -1.32 12.35 -10.88
CA GLU A 355 -1.27 11.76 -12.21
C GLU A 355 -1.45 10.22 -12.16
N ASP A 356 -0.71 9.54 -11.30
CA ASP A 356 -0.86 8.10 -11.08
C ASP A 356 -2.34 7.76 -10.71
N MET A 357 -2.93 8.54 -9.78
CA MET A 357 -4.32 8.29 -9.34
C MET A 357 -5.34 8.55 -10.44
N ALA A 358 -5.08 9.46 -11.38
CA ALA A 358 -5.96 9.65 -12.54
C ALA A 358 -6.08 8.38 -13.41
N TYR A 359 -4.99 7.60 -13.51
CA TYR A 359 -5.00 6.31 -14.22
C TYR A 359 -5.60 5.15 -13.43
N SER A 360 -5.91 5.33 -12.14
CA SER A 360 -6.53 4.27 -11.32
C SER A 360 -7.98 3.97 -11.70
N GLN A 361 -8.63 4.87 -12.44
CA GLN A 361 -10.06 4.86 -12.73
C GLN A 361 -10.99 5.05 -11.52
N ASN A 362 -10.44 5.27 -10.34
CA ASN A 362 -11.22 5.53 -9.12
C ASN A 362 -11.22 7.00 -8.70
N LEU A 363 -10.45 7.85 -9.39
CA LEU A 363 -10.36 9.26 -9.10
C LEU A 363 -11.48 10.02 -9.80
N LYS A 364 -12.36 10.65 -9.02
CA LYS A 364 -13.53 11.39 -9.52
C LYS A 364 -13.28 12.88 -9.67
N LYS A 365 -12.61 13.48 -8.67
CA LYS A 365 -12.33 14.91 -8.66
C LYS A 365 -10.92 15.19 -8.15
N ILE A 366 -10.33 16.28 -8.64
CA ILE A 366 -9.06 16.83 -8.18
C ILE A 366 -9.24 18.31 -7.85
N ALA A 367 -8.58 18.76 -6.80
CA ALA A 367 -8.45 20.17 -6.47
C ALA A 367 -7.05 20.48 -5.94
N LEU A 368 -6.69 21.75 -5.96
CA LEU A 368 -5.61 22.30 -5.17
C LEU A 368 -6.17 23.27 -4.14
N VAL A 369 -5.61 23.27 -2.94
CA VAL A 369 -5.97 24.18 -1.87
C VAL A 369 -4.72 24.72 -1.20
N LYS A 370 -4.72 25.99 -0.79
CA LYS A 370 -3.65 26.60 0.02
C LYS A 370 -3.53 25.95 1.39
N GLY A 371 -2.54 26.36 2.17
CA GLY A 371 -2.41 25.99 3.57
C GLY A 371 -1.10 25.30 3.95
N VAL A 372 -0.25 24.93 2.98
CA VAL A 372 1.12 24.48 3.27
C VAL A 372 2.06 25.67 3.45
N GLY A 373 1.78 26.76 2.77
CA GLY A 373 2.62 27.96 2.69
C GLY A 373 3.81 27.76 1.75
N ALA A 374 4.03 28.71 0.87
CA ALA A 374 5.11 28.65 -0.12
C ALA A 374 6.50 28.66 0.54
N ALA A 375 7.43 27.93 -0.07
CA ALA A 375 8.87 27.96 0.23
C ALA A 375 9.62 28.02 -1.09
N PRO A 376 10.13 29.18 -1.50
CA PRO A 376 10.79 29.31 -2.80
C PRO A 376 12.19 28.67 -2.78
N ARG A 377 12.72 28.35 -3.97
CA ARG A 377 14.04 27.69 -4.14
C ARG A 377 15.20 28.45 -3.51
N ASN A 378 15.12 29.79 -3.46
CA ASN A 378 16.16 30.65 -2.84
C ASN A 378 16.01 30.81 -1.31
N ALA A 379 14.90 30.27 -0.72
CA ALA A 379 14.67 30.24 0.71
C ALA A 379 13.95 28.92 1.08
N PRO A 380 14.60 27.77 0.89
CA PRO A 380 14.01 26.45 1.15
C PRO A 380 13.77 26.26 2.66
N ARG A 381 12.77 25.46 2.99
CA ARG A 381 12.58 24.93 4.35
C ARG A 381 13.39 23.65 4.53
N GLN A 382 13.44 23.17 5.77
CA GLN A 382 14.11 21.90 6.09
C GLN A 382 13.12 20.95 6.77
N ASN A 383 13.23 19.67 6.45
CA ASN A 383 12.50 18.61 7.12
C ASN A 383 13.19 18.16 8.43
N LEU A 384 12.68 17.12 9.09
CA LEU A 384 13.24 16.61 10.36
C LEU A 384 14.67 16.07 10.22
N THR A 385 15.05 15.59 9.05
CA THR A 385 16.41 15.10 8.73
C THR A 385 17.32 16.18 8.16
N THR A 386 16.86 17.45 8.17
CA THR A 386 17.58 18.63 7.67
C THR A 386 17.76 18.65 6.14
N ASP A 387 16.98 17.88 5.40
CA ASP A 387 16.93 17.99 3.95
C ASP A 387 16.20 19.27 3.54
N PRO A 388 16.77 20.09 2.64
CA PRO A 388 16.09 21.27 2.14
C PRO A 388 14.96 20.87 1.19
N TYR A 389 13.82 21.59 1.27
CA TYR A 389 12.73 21.45 0.30
C TYR A 389 12.09 22.80 -0.03
N TYR A 390 11.51 22.87 -1.21
CA TYR A 390 10.71 24.00 -1.67
C TYR A 390 9.37 23.52 -2.21
N THR A 391 8.37 24.41 -2.18
CA THR A 391 6.99 24.14 -2.58
C THR A 391 6.28 25.44 -2.96
N GLN A 392 5.29 25.34 -3.84
CA GLN A 392 4.36 26.44 -4.13
C GLN A 392 3.34 26.67 -3.01
N GLY A 393 3.23 25.73 -2.07
CA GLY A 393 2.43 25.88 -0.85
C GLY A 393 1.02 25.34 -0.92
N HIS A 394 0.73 24.50 -1.92
CA HIS A 394 -0.58 23.87 -2.08
C HIS A 394 -0.64 22.45 -1.51
N ARG A 395 -1.86 22.01 -1.19
CA ARG A 395 -2.23 20.62 -0.98
C ARG A 395 -2.99 20.11 -2.20
N GLY A 396 -2.65 18.92 -2.67
CA GLY A 396 -3.48 18.19 -3.62
C GLY A 396 -4.65 17.54 -2.88
N VAL A 397 -5.85 17.70 -3.42
CA VAL A 397 -7.07 17.13 -2.87
C VAL A 397 -7.65 16.18 -3.90
N MET A 398 -7.81 14.92 -3.54
CA MET A 398 -8.28 13.85 -4.41
C MET A 398 -9.55 13.22 -3.85
N PHE A 399 -10.59 13.13 -4.68
CA PHE A 399 -11.88 12.53 -4.33
C PHE A 399 -12.03 11.20 -5.06
N PHE A 400 -12.17 10.14 -4.31
CA PHE A 400 -12.31 8.79 -4.84
C PHE A 400 -13.77 8.32 -4.81
N ASP A 401 -14.10 7.46 -5.78
CA ASP A 401 -15.40 6.79 -5.87
C ASP A 401 -15.13 5.33 -6.29
N PRO A 402 -15.82 4.33 -5.75
CA PRO A 402 -15.62 2.93 -6.14
C PRO A 402 -16.03 2.65 -7.58
N ARG A 403 -16.85 3.52 -8.18
CA ARG A 403 -17.27 3.38 -9.57
C ARG A 403 -16.19 3.90 -10.52
N PRO A 404 -15.84 3.13 -11.55
CA PRO A 404 -14.84 3.57 -12.52
C PRO A 404 -15.19 4.92 -13.16
N THR A 405 -14.21 5.80 -13.17
CA THR A 405 -14.29 7.13 -13.81
C THR A 405 -13.27 7.19 -14.94
N SER A 406 -13.70 7.56 -16.13
CA SER A 406 -12.77 7.80 -17.24
C SER A 406 -11.86 8.99 -16.91
N ILE A 407 -10.62 8.97 -17.38
CA ILE A 407 -9.70 10.11 -17.25
C ILE A 407 -10.31 11.40 -17.80
N ALA A 408 -11.08 11.29 -18.87
CA ALA A 408 -11.76 12.44 -19.49
C ALA A 408 -12.91 13.02 -18.65
N ASP A 409 -13.42 12.25 -17.70
CA ASP A 409 -14.55 12.62 -16.86
C ASP A 409 -14.13 13.07 -15.46
N ILE A 410 -12.81 13.12 -15.18
CA ILE A 410 -12.28 13.63 -13.90
C ILE A 410 -12.59 15.13 -13.82
N GLU A 411 -13.29 15.53 -12.78
CA GLU A 411 -13.62 16.93 -12.51
C GLU A 411 -12.44 17.66 -11.84
N PHE A 412 -12.05 18.79 -12.39
CA PHE A 412 -11.05 19.68 -11.78
C PHE A 412 -11.77 20.84 -11.10
N LEU A 413 -11.72 20.89 -9.77
CA LEU A 413 -12.35 21.96 -9.01
C LEU A 413 -11.44 23.21 -9.04
N ASP A 414 -12.01 24.34 -9.42
CA ASP A 414 -11.32 25.64 -9.50
C ASP A 414 -11.25 26.33 -8.12
N TRP A 415 -10.67 25.65 -7.13
CA TRP A 415 -10.47 26.21 -5.80
C TRP A 415 -9.25 27.13 -5.74
N GLU A 416 -8.15 26.69 -6.33
CA GLU A 416 -6.95 27.49 -6.62
C GLU A 416 -6.54 27.18 -8.05
N GLY A 417 -6.13 28.17 -8.80
CA GLY A 417 -5.68 27.96 -10.18
C GLY A 417 -4.60 26.87 -10.22
N LEU A 418 -4.79 25.87 -11.07
CA LEU A 418 -3.80 24.80 -11.23
C LEU A 418 -2.46 25.39 -11.67
N PRO A 419 -1.33 25.00 -11.07
CA PRO A 419 -0.01 25.44 -11.49
C PRO A 419 0.20 25.14 -12.98
N GLY A 420 0.50 26.17 -13.78
CA GLY A 420 0.74 26.02 -15.21
C GLY A 420 -0.41 26.36 -16.16
N GLY A 421 -1.54 26.87 -15.65
CA GLY A 421 -2.60 27.44 -16.48
C GLY A 421 -3.36 26.41 -17.31
N ILE A 422 -3.50 25.19 -16.82
CA ILE A 422 -4.31 24.16 -17.46
C ILE A 422 -5.78 24.47 -17.20
N ILE A 423 -6.38 25.06 -18.23
CA ILE A 423 -7.79 25.09 -18.61
C ILE A 423 -8.71 25.93 -17.71
N LYS A 424 -8.98 27.15 -18.15
CA LYS A 424 -10.33 27.70 -18.00
C LYS A 424 -11.26 26.75 -18.75
N ALA A 425 -12.08 26.00 -18.02
CA ALA A 425 -13.17 25.26 -18.60
C ALA A 425 -13.98 26.28 -19.44
N SER A 426 -14.09 26.05 -20.74
CA SER A 426 -14.97 26.84 -21.57
C SER A 426 -16.36 26.71 -20.98
N THR A 427 -16.89 27.79 -20.48
CA THR A 427 -18.33 27.96 -20.27
C THR A 427 -19.00 27.51 -21.54
N LYS A 428 -19.66 26.36 -21.51
CA LYS A 428 -20.61 26.01 -22.57
C LYS A 428 -21.66 27.10 -22.55
N GLU A 429 -21.53 28.06 -23.43
CA GLU A 429 -22.65 28.88 -23.86
C GLU A 429 -23.74 27.91 -24.36
N GLN A 430 -24.82 27.85 -23.60
CA GLN A 430 -26.07 27.27 -24.07
C GLN A 430 -26.52 28.07 -25.27
N ARG A 431 -26.58 27.44 -26.42
CA ARG A 431 -27.44 27.79 -27.54
C ARG A 431 -28.45 26.68 -27.78
#